data_a5b9ecf8b1cb79648a5b6bd0767064c5
#
_entry.id   a5b9ecf8b1cb79648a5b6bd0767064c5
#
_cell.length_a   1.000
_cell.length_b   1.000
_cell.length_c   1.000
_cell.angle_alpha   90.00
_cell.angle_beta   90.00
_cell.angle_gamma   90.00
#
_symmetry.space_group_name_H-M   'P 1'
#
loop_
_entity.id
_entity.type
_entity.pdbx_description
1 polymer ?
#
loop_
_entity_poly.entity_id
_entity_poly.type
_entity_poly.pdbx_seq_one_letter_code
_entity_poly.pdbx_strand_id
1 'polypeptide(L)'
;MAKSALTKEPPANAAGASARSTSSGGDRGWLRNAGVIFVLICVLGIPPVAIGGQMLRLWQLPSALGLPGSQANAVVTYDAPLASPQVAQVAATTASVLQQPGVGAPVATLQGGFPVTITQYASVGDAHTRWAHITWQGAVGANGSSGGQGWTLKSALAISSSSSGFNAAPIGDLGALSIALGRTMASSANHFIGDVYFPNGNARYYTANAQQTFPMGDGLRAILLADLYSVAEGQRQKVDPTLTQGVARGDTQSGVTAYHLLGDAPGVGKYLTNNLVDGVQLASGNWLGAQASAAALIEFYAEFDNLTPHPLLNQTDLTAAKALLVSANASAAAQLVSPSALGGGVIVVSTGHSPGGWWEVASGALAPSNGAAAVVVAVALGEPSAAAAQKLLRTFYQGLTTAIIV
;
A
#
# COMPACT_ATOMS: atom_id res chain seq x y z
N MET A 1 1.33 28.39 -61.32
CA MET A 1 1.79 27.17 -61.99
C MET A 1 1.65 26.05 -61.01
N ALA A 2 0.63 25.39 -60.95
CA ALA A 2 -0.08 24.27 -61.49
C ALA A 2 0.79 23.01 -61.70
N LYS A 3 0.44 21.94 -60.96
CA LYS A 3 0.25 20.52 -61.34
C LYS A 3 0.28 19.69 -60.09
N SER A 4 -0.83 19.18 -59.59
CA SER A 4 -1.69 18.11 -60.11
C SER A 4 -1.13 16.70 -59.91
N ALA A 5 -1.74 16.02 -58.96
CA ALA A 5 -2.38 14.70 -58.97
C ALA A 5 -1.51 13.46 -59.30
N LEU A 6 -1.64 12.43 -58.45
CA LEU A 6 -2.23 11.15 -58.89
C LEU A 6 -2.43 10.19 -57.73
N THR A 7 -3.68 9.91 -57.48
CA THR A 7 -4.28 8.75 -56.82
C THR A 7 -3.87 7.44 -57.49
N LYS A 8 -3.63 6.38 -56.68
CA LYS A 8 -3.76 5.00 -57.17
C LYS A 8 -4.29 4.09 -56.08
N GLU A 9 -5.54 3.69 -56.28
CA GLU A 9 -6.24 2.63 -55.54
C GLU A 9 -5.75 1.23 -55.93
N PRO A 10 -6.06 0.20 -55.11
CA PRO A 10 -5.59 -1.17 -55.28
C PRO A 10 -6.57 -2.04 -56.10
N PRO A 11 -6.18 -3.20 -56.57
CA PRO A 11 -7.14 -4.22 -57.01
C PRO A 11 -7.43 -5.29 -55.99
N ALA A 12 -8.68 -5.59 -55.82
CA ALA A 12 -9.21 -6.80 -55.24
C ALA A 12 -9.06 -7.99 -56.23
N ASN A 13 -8.90 -9.17 -55.69
CA ASN A 13 -9.42 -10.47 -56.19
C ASN A 13 -8.82 -11.57 -55.31
N ALA A 14 -9.45 -12.51 -54.87
CA ALA A 14 -10.64 -13.30 -55.05
C ALA A 14 -10.27 -14.74 -54.64
N ALA A 15 -11.12 -15.28 -53.82
CA ALA A 15 -11.57 -16.67 -53.71
C ALA A 15 -10.63 -17.85 -53.96
N GLY A 16 -10.62 -18.77 -53.01
CA GLY A 16 -10.16 -20.12 -53.20
C GLY A 16 -10.37 -21.00 -51.95
N ALA A 17 -11.50 -21.65 -51.93
CA ALA A 17 -11.86 -22.67 -50.96
C ALA A 17 -10.89 -23.87 -50.93
N SER A 18 -10.59 -24.42 -49.78
CA SER A 18 -10.60 -25.90 -49.63
C SER A 18 -10.58 -26.31 -48.18
N ALA A 19 -11.60 -27.02 -47.81
CA ALA A 19 -11.73 -27.74 -46.57
C ALA A 19 -10.72 -28.89 -46.52
N ARG A 20 -10.04 -29.06 -45.39
CA ARG A 20 -9.58 -30.39 -44.94
C ARG A 20 -9.65 -30.44 -43.42
N SER A 21 -10.58 -31.24 -42.96
CA SER A 21 -10.68 -31.81 -41.62
C SER A 21 -9.44 -32.66 -41.31
N THR A 22 -8.79 -32.36 -40.23
CA THR A 22 -7.98 -33.35 -39.50
C THR A 22 -8.41 -33.32 -38.05
N SER A 23 -9.13 -34.35 -37.68
CA SER A 23 -9.37 -34.77 -36.31
C SER A 23 -8.02 -35.08 -35.65
N SER A 24 -7.67 -34.38 -34.58
CA SER A 24 -6.64 -34.86 -33.67
C SER A 24 -7.20 -34.89 -32.26
N GLY A 25 -7.20 -36.09 -31.71
CA GLY A 25 -7.59 -36.37 -30.35
C GLY A 25 -6.61 -35.75 -29.38
N GLY A 26 -7.10 -34.80 -28.59
CA GLY A 26 -6.37 -34.18 -27.50
C GLY A 26 -7.20 -33.91 -26.24
N ASP A 27 -8.52 -34.09 -26.30
CA ASP A 27 -9.43 -33.60 -25.26
C ASP A 27 -9.89 -34.60 -24.19
N ARG A 28 -9.33 -35.82 -24.15
CA ARG A 28 -9.79 -36.83 -23.15
C ARG A 28 -9.12 -36.71 -21.78
N GLY A 29 -8.00 -36.02 -21.66
CA GLY A 29 -7.31 -35.81 -20.37
C GLY A 29 -7.98 -34.81 -19.46
N TRP A 30 -8.49 -33.71 -20.02
CA TRP A 30 -9.12 -32.64 -19.26
C TRP A 30 -10.47 -33.04 -18.65
N LEU A 31 -11.27 -33.81 -19.39
CA LEU A 31 -12.57 -34.32 -18.91
C LEU A 31 -12.44 -35.31 -17.75
N ARG A 32 -11.35 -36.09 -17.66
CA ARG A 32 -11.11 -37.00 -16.52
C ARG A 32 -10.77 -36.21 -15.26
N ASN A 33 -10.00 -35.14 -15.36
CA ASN A 33 -9.66 -34.29 -14.22
C ASN A 33 -10.86 -33.42 -13.77
N ALA A 34 -11.68 -32.94 -14.70
CA ALA A 34 -12.91 -32.21 -14.39
C ALA A 34 -13.94 -33.14 -13.69
N GLY A 35 -14.02 -34.43 -14.07
CA GLY A 35 -14.88 -35.39 -13.41
C GLY A 35 -14.48 -35.69 -11.98
N VAL A 36 -13.18 -35.82 -11.70
CA VAL A 36 -12.68 -36.03 -10.32
C VAL A 36 -12.95 -34.82 -9.43
N ILE A 37 -12.78 -33.61 -9.96
CA ILE A 37 -13.09 -32.37 -9.23
C ILE A 37 -14.59 -32.27 -8.95
N PHE A 38 -15.44 -32.62 -9.92
CA PHE A 38 -16.90 -32.59 -9.76
C PHE A 38 -17.40 -33.60 -8.71
N VAL A 39 -16.83 -34.80 -8.68
CA VAL A 39 -17.13 -35.81 -7.65
C VAL A 39 -16.68 -35.33 -6.27
N LEU A 40 -15.54 -34.68 -6.16
CA LEU A 40 -15.05 -34.11 -4.88
C LEU A 40 -15.98 -33.01 -4.35
N ILE A 41 -16.49 -32.15 -5.24
CA ILE A 41 -17.43 -31.09 -4.89
C ILE A 41 -18.78 -31.64 -4.43
N CYS A 42 -19.29 -32.70 -5.11
CA CYS A 42 -20.54 -33.34 -4.73
C CYS A 42 -20.46 -34.06 -3.38
N VAL A 43 -19.31 -34.67 -3.07
CA VAL A 43 -19.09 -35.35 -1.77
C VAL A 43 -18.99 -34.40 -0.62
N LEU A 44 -18.52 -33.16 -0.88
CA LEU A 44 -18.40 -32.10 0.15
C LEU A 44 -19.65 -31.22 0.29
N GLY A 45 -20.70 -31.46 -0.47
CA GLY A 45 -21.99 -30.75 -0.35
C GLY A 45 -21.95 -29.27 -0.78
N ILE A 46 -21.00 -28.86 -1.61
CA ILE A 46 -20.85 -27.49 -2.09
C ILE A 46 -21.66 -27.29 -3.38
N PRO A 47 -22.62 -26.36 -3.45
CA PRO A 47 -23.41 -26.15 -4.65
C PRO A 47 -22.59 -25.60 -5.81
N PRO A 48 -22.81 -26.05 -7.08
CA PRO A 48 -21.95 -25.77 -8.23
C PRO A 48 -22.07 -24.35 -8.84
N VAL A 49 -22.78 -23.44 -8.20
CA VAL A 49 -23.15 -22.13 -8.82
C VAL A 49 -22.06 -21.06 -8.74
N ALA A 50 -20.90 -21.32 -8.11
CA ALA A 50 -19.89 -20.30 -7.84
C ALA A 50 -18.58 -20.42 -8.66
N ILE A 51 -18.57 -21.12 -9.79
CA ILE A 51 -17.30 -21.53 -10.44
C ILE A 51 -16.72 -20.52 -11.45
N GLY A 52 -17.43 -19.42 -11.75
CA GLY A 52 -16.99 -18.51 -12.81
C GLY A 52 -15.83 -17.56 -12.49
N GLY A 53 -15.49 -17.32 -11.25
CA GLY A 53 -14.50 -16.26 -10.90
C GLY A 53 -13.50 -16.58 -9.79
N GLN A 54 -13.52 -17.76 -9.19
CA GLN A 54 -12.75 -18.03 -7.96
C GLN A 54 -11.83 -19.27 -8.01
N MET A 55 -11.56 -19.83 -9.17
CA MET A 55 -10.69 -21.02 -9.26
C MET A 55 -9.25 -20.81 -8.78
N LEU A 56 -8.78 -19.58 -8.68
CA LEU A 56 -7.42 -19.25 -8.21
C LEU A 56 -7.27 -19.25 -6.67
N ARG A 57 -8.37 -19.45 -5.92
CA ARG A 57 -8.33 -19.43 -4.44
C ARG A 57 -8.64 -20.76 -3.76
N LEU A 58 -8.79 -21.86 -4.51
CA LEU A 58 -9.13 -23.17 -3.93
C LEU A 58 -8.06 -23.73 -2.96
N TRP A 59 -6.84 -23.29 -3.04
CA TRP A 59 -5.76 -23.66 -2.11
C TRP A 59 -5.81 -22.90 -0.75
N GLN A 60 -6.66 -21.88 -0.61
CA GLN A 60 -6.94 -21.23 0.68
C GLN A 60 -8.10 -21.88 1.45
N LEU A 61 -8.82 -22.84 0.86
CA LEU A 61 -9.96 -23.52 1.47
C LEU A 61 -9.65 -24.28 2.77
N PRO A 62 -8.47 -24.91 2.98
CA PRO A 62 -8.18 -25.60 4.24
C PRO A 62 -8.31 -24.72 5.47
N SER A 63 -7.89 -23.45 5.36
CA SER A 63 -7.96 -22.50 6.49
C SER A 63 -9.40 -22.02 6.80
N ALA A 64 -10.25 -21.94 5.77
CA ALA A 64 -11.64 -21.52 5.91
C ALA A 64 -12.57 -22.62 6.46
N LEU A 65 -12.20 -23.89 6.26
CA LEU A 65 -13.00 -25.05 6.66
C LEU A 65 -12.63 -25.61 8.04
N GLY A 66 -11.65 -25.02 8.73
CA GLY A 66 -11.25 -25.47 10.08
C GLY A 66 -10.75 -26.91 10.14
N LEU A 67 -10.24 -27.45 9.03
CA LEU A 67 -9.75 -28.83 8.99
C LEU A 67 -8.51 -28.97 9.88
N PRO A 68 -8.50 -29.93 10.81
CA PRO A 68 -7.35 -30.17 11.67
C PRO A 68 -6.17 -30.62 10.80
N GLY A 69 -5.08 -29.87 10.76
CA GLY A 69 -3.83 -30.22 10.07
C GLY A 69 -3.14 -29.11 9.29
N SER A 70 -3.84 -28.02 8.91
CA SER A 70 -3.24 -26.95 8.11
C SER A 70 -2.57 -25.82 8.93
N GLN A 71 -2.73 -25.82 10.26
CA GLN A 71 -2.19 -24.78 11.14
C GLN A 71 -0.83 -25.14 11.78
N ALA A 72 -0.28 -26.32 11.50
CA ALA A 72 0.85 -26.85 12.27
C ALA A 72 2.19 -26.11 12.04
N ASN A 73 2.30 -25.18 11.07
CA ASN A 73 3.57 -24.53 10.74
C ASN A 73 3.45 -23.06 10.30
N ALA A 74 2.40 -22.35 10.64
CA ALA A 74 2.37 -20.91 10.38
C ALA A 74 3.42 -20.23 11.30
N VAL A 75 4.46 -19.68 10.70
CA VAL A 75 5.47 -18.91 11.44
C VAL A 75 4.82 -17.66 11.97
N VAL A 76 4.89 -17.48 13.28
CA VAL A 76 4.48 -16.24 13.94
C VAL A 76 5.72 -15.35 14.10
N THR A 77 5.65 -14.17 13.51
CA THR A 77 6.67 -13.14 13.66
C THR A 77 6.12 -12.06 14.59
N TYR A 78 6.76 -11.86 15.72
CA TYR A 78 6.41 -10.84 16.71
C TYR A 78 7.21 -9.56 16.44
N ASP A 79 6.53 -8.42 16.40
CA ASP A 79 7.18 -7.12 16.40
C ASP A 79 7.72 -6.80 17.81
N ALA A 80 8.59 -5.79 17.90
CA ALA A 80 8.96 -5.26 19.20
C ALA A 80 7.71 -4.69 19.93
N PRO A 81 7.66 -4.78 21.26
CA PRO A 81 6.61 -4.12 22.02
C PRO A 81 6.56 -2.63 21.71
N LEU A 82 5.36 -2.06 21.66
CA LEU A 82 5.17 -0.63 21.43
C LEU A 82 5.81 0.19 22.54
N ALA A 83 6.61 1.18 22.18
CA ALA A 83 7.19 2.14 23.13
C ALA A 83 6.10 2.91 23.89
N SER A 84 4.94 3.13 23.23
CA SER A 84 3.74 3.72 23.84
C SER A 84 2.53 2.87 23.47
N PRO A 85 1.79 2.32 24.43
CA PRO A 85 0.56 1.58 24.17
C PRO A 85 -0.47 2.44 23.45
N GLN A 86 -1.18 1.84 22.47
CA GLN A 86 -2.18 2.53 21.64
C GLN A 86 -3.59 2.25 22.16
N VAL A 87 -4.40 3.29 22.28
CA VAL A 87 -5.82 3.14 22.62
C VAL A 87 -6.62 2.82 21.35
N ALA A 88 -7.43 1.79 21.41
CA ALA A 88 -8.28 1.38 20.32
C ALA A 88 -9.66 0.95 20.85
N GLN A 89 -10.61 0.73 19.96
CA GLN A 89 -11.89 0.11 20.28
C GLN A 89 -12.18 -0.99 19.27
N VAL A 90 -13.00 -1.96 19.66
CA VAL A 90 -13.46 -3.01 18.76
C VAL A 90 -14.35 -2.39 17.68
N ALA A 91 -13.94 -2.47 16.42
CA ALA A 91 -14.69 -1.95 15.26
C ALA A 91 -15.68 -2.99 14.71
N ALA A 92 -15.33 -4.27 14.78
CA ALA A 92 -16.22 -5.36 14.39
C ALA A 92 -17.38 -5.51 15.39
N THR A 93 -18.49 -6.15 14.99
CA THR A 93 -19.61 -6.47 15.89
C THR A 93 -19.11 -7.24 17.10
N THR A 94 -18.16 -8.16 16.88
CA THR A 94 -17.44 -8.90 17.93
C THR A 94 -16.02 -9.15 17.49
N ALA A 95 -15.06 -9.18 18.43
CA ALA A 95 -13.68 -9.56 18.20
C ALA A 95 -13.31 -10.74 19.11
N SER A 96 -12.85 -11.83 18.50
CA SER A 96 -12.30 -12.98 19.23
C SER A 96 -10.88 -12.66 19.68
N VAL A 97 -10.60 -12.88 20.95
CA VAL A 97 -9.26 -12.74 21.52
C VAL A 97 -8.67 -14.11 21.78
N LEU A 98 -7.51 -14.38 21.21
CA LEU A 98 -6.80 -15.66 21.33
C LEU A 98 -5.62 -15.53 22.29
N GLN A 99 -5.15 -16.65 22.83
CA GLN A 99 -3.96 -16.68 23.69
C GLN A 99 -2.67 -16.44 22.87
N GLN A 100 -2.66 -16.88 21.61
CA GLN A 100 -1.55 -16.69 20.66
C GLN A 100 -2.10 -16.22 19.30
N PRO A 101 -1.32 -15.48 18.50
CA PRO A 101 -1.76 -15.03 17.19
C PRO A 101 -2.14 -16.21 16.28
N GLY A 102 -3.37 -16.23 15.80
CA GLY A 102 -3.86 -17.22 14.82
C GLY A 102 -4.05 -18.63 15.33
N VAL A 103 -3.81 -18.92 16.61
CA VAL A 103 -3.84 -20.29 17.13
C VAL A 103 -4.66 -20.39 18.42
N GLY A 104 -5.46 -21.44 18.51
CA GLY A 104 -6.17 -21.82 19.75
C GLY A 104 -7.64 -21.35 19.82
N ALA A 105 -8.28 -21.75 20.92
CA ALA A 105 -9.64 -21.30 21.21
C ALA A 105 -9.66 -19.87 21.76
N PRO A 106 -10.71 -19.10 21.52
CA PRO A 106 -10.84 -17.76 22.08
C PRO A 106 -10.83 -17.78 23.62
N VAL A 107 -9.98 -16.94 24.20
CA VAL A 107 -9.95 -16.70 25.66
C VAL A 107 -10.99 -15.65 26.09
N ALA A 108 -11.39 -14.79 25.14
CA ALA A 108 -12.46 -13.82 25.31
C ALA A 108 -13.10 -13.48 23.97
N THR A 109 -14.30 -12.91 24.03
CA THR A 109 -14.98 -12.27 22.90
C THR A 109 -15.40 -10.88 23.33
N LEU A 110 -14.85 -9.85 22.68
CA LEU A 110 -15.16 -8.45 22.95
C LEU A 110 -16.25 -7.98 22.01
N GLN A 111 -17.16 -7.15 22.53
CA GLN A 111 -18.25 -6.55 21.73
C GLN A 111 -17.78 -5.28 21.01
N GLY A 112 -18.46 -4.92 19.92
CA GLY A 112 -18.22 -3.66 19.20
C GLY A 112 -18.28 -2.44 20.12
N GLY A 113 -17.36 -1.50 19.91
CA GLY A 113 -17.20 -0.32 20.73
C GLY A 113 -16.42 -0.53 22.05
N PHE A 114 -16.04 -1.78 22.38
CA PHE A 114 -15.32 -2.06 23.63
C PHE A 114 -13.89 -1.47 23.57
N PRO A 115 -13.47 -0.66 24.57
CA PRO A 115 -12.15 -0.05 24.59
C PRO A 115 -11.05 -1.07 24.94
N VAL A 116 -9.95 -1.01 24.22
CA VAL A 116 -8.77 -1.85 24.40
C VAL A 116 -7.49 -1.03 24.27
N THR A 117 -6.40 -1.54 24.80
CA THR A 117 -5.07 -0.96 24.63
C THR A 117 -4.18 -1.95 23.87
N ILE A 118 -3.59 -1.54 22.76
CA ILE A 118 -2.66 -2.34 21.97
C ILE A 118 -1.26 -2.13 22.51
N THR A 119 -0.53 -3.24 22.74
CA THR A 119 0.82 -3.22 23.30
C THR A 119 1.88 -3.80 22.37
N GLN A 120 1.47 -4.60 21.37
CA GLN A 120 2.38 -5.26 20.43
C GLN A 120 1.61 -5.70 19.19
N TYR A 121 2.33 -5.91 18.08
CA TYR A 121 1.79 -6.56 16.89
C TYR A 121 2.52 -7.86 16.56
N ALA A 122 1.87 -8.69 15.73
CA ALA A 122 2.46 -9.90 15.17
C ALA A 122 1.86 -10.21 13.80
N SER A 123 2.59 -10.94 12.98
CA SER A 123 2.14 -11.49 11.72
C SER A 123 2.09 -13.01 11.78
N VAL A 124 1.10 -13.64 11.17
CA VAL A 124 0.95 -15.10 11.13
C VAL A 124 0.79 -15.54 9.68
N GLY A 125 1.75 -16.32 9.20
CA GLY A 125 1.71 -16.96 7.89
C GLY A 125 1.94 -16.01 6.74
N ASP A 126 0.99 -15.16 6.44
CA ASP A 126 1.10 -14.11 5.43
C ASP A 126 1.16 -12.72 6.10
N ALA A 127 1.86 -11.78 5.48
CA ALA A 127 1.99 -10.43 5.99
C ALA A 127 0.65 -9.64 5.96
N HIS A 128 -0.37 -10.14 5.27
CA HIS A 128 -1.71 -9.54 5.26
C HIS A 128 -2.53 -9.85 6.51
N THR A 129 -2.11 -10.85 7.31
CA THR A 129 -2.82 -11.21 8.54
C THR A 129 -2.07 -10.69 9.75
N ARG A 130 -2.36 -9.45 10.12
CA ARG A 130 -1.78 -8.80 11.31
C ARG A 130 -2.64 -9.05 12.54
N TRP A 131 -1.96 -9.31 13.64
CA TRP A 131 -2.54 -9.51 14.96
C TRP A 131 -2.07 -8.40 15.90
N ALA A 132 -2.96 -7.95 16.78
CA ALA A 132 -2.65 -6.98 17.82
C ALA A 132 -2.73 -7.68 19.19
N HIS A 133 -1.69 -7.56 20.00
CA HIS A 133 -1.75 -7.91 21.40
C HIS A 133 -2.46 -6.79 22.15
N ILE A 134 -3.59 -7.13 22.74
CA ILE A 134 -4.42 -6.15 23.43
C ILE A 134 -4.53 -6.45 24.91
N THR A 135 -4.70 -5.41 25.68
CA THR A 135 -5.11 -5.47 27.07
C THR A 135 -6.44 -4.73 27.23
N TRP A 136 -7.30 -5.19 28.13
CA TRP A 136 -8.55 -4.52 28.43
C TRP A 136 -8.85 -4.55 29.93
N GLN A 137 -9.71 -3.62 30.36
CA GLN A 137 -10.25 -3.55 31.71
C GLN A 137 -11.77 -3.60 31.66
N GLY A 138 -12.39 -4.21 32.64
CA GLY A 138 -13.85 -4.36 32.73
C GLY A 138 -14.34 -5.77 32.43
N ALA A 139 -15.57 -6.05 32.79
CA ALA A 139 -16.19 -7.36 32.64
C ALA A 139 -16.48 -7.68 31.17
N VAL A 140 -16.03 -8.84 30.72
CA VAL A 140 -16.23 -9.33 29.36
C VAL A 140 -16.94 -10.66 29.38
N GLY A 141 -18.09 -10.74 28.70
CA GLY A 141 -18.86 -11.96 28.49
C GLY A 141 -19.49 -12.55 29.76
N ALA A 142 -20.09 -13.73 29.60
CA ALA A 142 -20.85 -14.44 30.68
C ALA A 142 -19.98 -14.87 31.87
N ASN A 143 -18.68 -14.85 31.75
CA ASN A 143 -17.75 -15.33 32.79
C ASN A 143 -17.17 -14.23 33.68
N GLY A 144 -17.54 -12.96 33.48
CA GLY A 144 -17.30 -11.86 34.43
C GLY A 144 -15.81 -11.54 34.74
N SER A 145 -14.85 -11.92 33.87
CA SER A 145 -13.46 -11.61 34.12
C SER A 145 -13.21 -10.09 34.01
N SER A 146 -12.72 -9.49 35.10
CA SER A 146 -12.51 -8.05 35.23
C SER A 146 -11.21 -7.57 34.57
N GLY A 147 -11.03 -7.88 33.29
CA GLY A 147 -9.84 -7.52 32.51
C GLY A 147 -9.07 -8.73 32.00
N GLY A 148 -8.21 -8.51 31.02
CA GLY A 148 -7.41 -9.56 30.40
C GLY A 148 -6.44 -9.04 29.37
N GLN A 149 -5.76 -9.98 28.74
CA GLN A 149 -4.88 -9.72 27.59
C GLN A 149 -4.91 -10.87 26.61
N GLY A 150 -4.55 -10.62 25.37
CA GLY A 150 -4.48 -11.62 24.33
C GLY A 150 -4.38 -11.00 22.94
N TRP A 151 -4.49 -11.83 21.92
CA TRP A 151 -4.31 -11.45 20.53
C TRP A 151 -5.63 -11.41 19.78
N THR A 152 -5.88 -10.35 19.05
CA THR A 152 -7.02 -10.24 18.14
C THR A 152 -6.54 -9.76 16.78
N LEU A 153 -7.37 -9.98 15.75
CA LEU A 153 -7.07 -9.44 14.43
C LEU A 153 -7.02 -7.91 14.49
N LYS A 154 -5.97 -7.31 13.98
CA LYS A 154 -5.82 -5.85 13.87
C LYS A 154 -7.01 -5.24 13.12
N SER A 155 -7.49 -5.90 12.06
CA SER A 155 -8.65 -5.47 11.27
C SER A 155 -9.98 -5.46 12.04
N ALA A 156 -10.03 -6.06 13.22
CA ALA A 156 -11.20 -5.99 14.11
C ALA A 156 -11.19 -4.77 15.04
N LEU A 157 -10.13 -3.95 14.98
CA LEU A 157 -9.92 -2.80 15.85
C LEU A 157 -10.00 -1.49 15.06
N ALA A 158 -10.72 -0.50 15.61
CA ALA A 158 -10.58 0.90 15.23
C ALA A 158 -9.59 1.55 16.19
N ILE A 159 -8.43 1.88 15.67
CA ILE A 159 -7.42 2.60 16.44
C ILE A 159 -7.83 4.07 16.40
N SER A 160 -8.00 4.69 17.58
CA SER A 160 -8.27 6.12 17.63
C SER A 160 -7.13 6.86 16.93
N SER A 161 -7.44 7.75 16.03
CA SER A 161 -6.46 8.52 15.25
C SER A 161 -5.45 9.32 16.09
N SER A 162 -5.73 9.51 17.38
CA SER A 162 -4.80 10.01 18.40
C SER A 162 -3.80 8.96 18.89
N SER A 163 -3.91 7.69 18.45
CA SER A 163 -3.11 6.55 18.91
C SER A 163 -2.57 5.68 17.77
N SER A 164 -2.67 6.09 16.50
CA SER A 164 -1.81 5.53 15.47
C SER A 164 -0.38 5.71 15.97
N GLY A 165 0.54 4.75 15.77
CA GLY A 165 1.94 4.88 16.16
C GLY A 165 2.63 6.14 15.60
N PHE A 166 1.88 6.89 14.85
CA PHE A 166 2.09 8.20 14.30
C PHE A 166 1.55 9.30 15.24
N ASN A 167 1.94 9.26 16.53
CA ASN A 167 1.70 10.35 17.51
C ASN A 167 2.69 11.52 17.29
N ALA A 168 2.89 11.93 16.04
CA ALA A 168 3.54 13.19 15.80
C ALA A 168 2.64 14.29 16.36
N ALA A 169 3.06 14.93 17.44
CA ALA A 169 2.38 16.11 17.94
C ALA A 169 2.28 17.10 16.77
N PRO A 170 1.07 17.44 16.28
CA PRO A 170 0.92 18.34 15.17
C PRO A 170 1.44 19.70 15.62
N ILE A 171 2.62 20.09 15.14
CA ILE A 171 3.12 21.45 15.37
C ILE A 171 2.35 22.43 14.48
N GLY A 172 1.63 21.90 13.47
CA GLY A 172 0.66 22.67 12.69
C GLY A 172 1.24 23.16 11.38
N ASP A 173 1.50 24.45 11.27
CA ASP A 173 1.80 25.08 9.99
C ASP A 173 3.21 24.73 9.49
N LEU A 174 3.29 24.18 8.28
CA LEU A 174 4.54 23.92 7.56
C LEU A 174 5.40 25.20 7.40
N GLY A 175 4.75 26.38 7.30
CA GLY A 175 5.41 27.67 7.27
C GLY A 175 6.21 28.01 8.53
N ALA A 176 5.92 27.35 9.65
CA ALA A 176 6.68 27.52 10.88
C ALA A 176 8.09 26.90 10.81
N LEU A 177 8.36 25.98 9.85
CA LEU A 177 9.69 25.39 9.66
C LEU A 177 10.70 26.40 9.14
N SER A 178 10.31 27.29 8.23
CA SER A 178 11.17 28.34 7.73
C SER A 178 10.39 29.44 7.04
N ILE A 179 10.97 30.65 7.02
CA ILE A 179 10.42 31.82 6.29
C ILE A 179 10.30 31.50 4.79
N ALA A 180 11.25 30.76 4.22
CA ALA A 180 11.23 30.39 2.80
C ALA A 180 10.06 29.48 2.47
N LEU A 181 9.80 28.46 3.31
CA LEU A 181 8.63 27.58 3.16
C LEU A 181 7.33 28.34 3.34
N GLY A 182 7.23 29.18 4.34
CA GLY A 182 6.04 30.03 4.56
C GLY A 182 5.71 30.93 3.36
N ARG A 183 6.71 31.50 2.71
CA ARG A 183 6.52 32.33 1.50
C ARG A 183 6.05 31.48 0.30
N THR A 184 6.68 30.31 0.08
CA THR A 184 6.28 29.41 -1.00
C THR A 184 4.84 28.97 -0.83
N MET A 185 4.44 28.63 0.38
CA MET A 185 3.09 28.21 0.68
C MET A 185 2.06 29.33 0.57
N ALA A 186 2.38 30.51 1.06
CA ALA A 186 1.48 31.67 0.96
C ALA A 186 1.19 32.03 -0.50
N SER A 187 2.19 31.92 -1.39
CA SER A 187 2.02 32.18 -2.83
C SER A 187 1.30 31.08 -3.59
N SER A 188 1.18 29.89 -3.01
CA SER A 188 0.67 28.66 -3.69
C SER A 188 -0.43 27.96 -2.90
N ALA A 189 -1.07 28.63 -1.95
CA ALA A 189 -1.99 28.04 -0.96
C ALA A 189 -3.14 27.20 -1.57
N ASN A 190 -3.59 27.50 -2.80
CA ASN A 190 -4.64 26.77 -3.50
C ASN A 190 -4.11 25.67 -4.43
N HIS A 191 -2.81 25.63 -4.67
CA HIS A 191 -2.16 24.77 -5.64
C HIS A 191 -1.12 23.85 -5.04
N PHE A 192 -0.90 23.95 -3.72
CA PHE A 192 0.12 23.20 -3.02
C PHE A 192 -0.44 22.50 -1.78
N ILE A 193 -0.12 21.20 -1.66
CA ILE A 193 -0.33 20.41 -0.46
C ILE A 193 1.04 19.92 0.00
N GLY A 194 1.34 20.08 1.28
CA GLY A 194 2.60 19.62 1.85
C GLY A 194 2.41 19.03 3.23
N ASP A 195 3.22 18.01 3.52
CA ASP A 195 3.28 17.36 4.81
C ASP A 195 4.71 16.87 5.06
N VAL A 196 5.26 17.14 6.23
CA VAL A 196 6.62 16.77 6.61
C VAL A 196 6.61 16.19 8.02
N TYR A 197 7.16 15.00 8.18
CA TYR A 197 7.30 14.34 9.45
C TYR A 197 8.77 14.11 9.79
N PHE A 198 9.16 14.47 11.00
CA PHE A 198 10.48 14.29 11.58
C PHE A 198 10.43 13.19 12.65
N PRO A 199 10.90 11.96 12.34
CA PRO A 199 10.84 10.83 13.27
C PRO A 199 11.55 11.08 14.59
N ASN A 200 12.75 11.67 14.54
CA ASN A 200 13.60 11.90 15.73
C ASN A 200 12.99 12.83 16.77
N GLY A 201 12.17 13.79 16.33
CA GLY A 201 11.48 14.74 17.20
C GLY A 201 10.00 14.42 17.38
N ASN A 202 9.50 13.37 16.72
CA ASN A 202 8.08 13.05 16.60
C ASN A 202 7.25 14.31 16.21
N ALA A 203 7.78 15.13 15.32
CA ALA A 203 7.20 16.41 14.93
C ALA A 203 6.64 16.35 13.51
N ARG A 204 5.45 16.91 13.29
CA ARG A 204 4.80 16.95 11.98
C ARG A 204 4.32 18.34 11.64
N TYR A 205 4.66 18.79 10.44
CA TYR A 205 4.28 20.08 9.89
C TYR A 205 3.51 19.87 8.58
N TYR A 206 2.35 20.47 8.45
CA TYR A 206 1.49 20.24 7.28
C TYR A 206 0.73 21.50 6.85
N THR A 207 0.26 21.52 5.61
CA THR A 207 -0.68 22.53 5.13
C THR A 207 -2.10 22.24 5.59
N ALA A 208 -2.94 23.25 5.70
CA ALA A 208 -4.33 23.12 6.14
C ALA A 208 -5.15 22.11 5.29
N ASN A 209 -4.74 21.87 4.04
CA ASN A 209 -5.36 20.96 3.10
C ASN A 209 -4.67 19.58 2.99
N ALA A 210 -3.80 19.21 3.93
CA ALA A 210 -3.06 17.92 3.91
C ALA A 210 -3.97 16.67 3.92
N GLN A 211 -5.21 16.81 4.34
CA GLN A 211 -6.22 15.74 4.28
C GLN A 211 -6.97 15.68 2.94
N GLN A 212 -6.79 16.66 2.07
CA GLN A 212 -7.40 16.64 0.74
C GLN A 212 -6.78 15.51 -0.09
N THR A 213 -7.63 14.76 -0.79
CA THR A 213 -7.17 13.71 -1.71
C THR A 213 -6.70 14.31 -3.04
N PHE A 214 -5.67 13.70 -3.60
CA PHE A 214 -5.11 14.05 -4.90
C PHE A 214 -4.77 12.79 -5.70
N PRO A 215 -4.67 12.88 -7.05
CA PRO A 215 -4.27 11.76 -7.88
C PRO A 215 -2.85 11.31 -7.58
N MET A 216 -2.64 10.01 -7.42
CA MET A 216 -1.31 9.44 -7.25
C MET A 216 -0.66 9.05 -8.58
N GLY A 217 -1.47 8.72 -9.58
CA GLY A 217 -0.96 8.16 -10.84
C GLY A 217 -0.09 6.94 -10.58
N ASP A 218 1.09 6.91 -11.20
CA ASP A 218 2.08 5.85 -10.98
C ASP A 218 2.83 5.94 -9.63
N GLY A 219 2.56 6.95 -8.82
CA GLY A 219 3.06 7.05 -7.43
C GLY A 219 2.60 5.91 -6.52
N LEU A 220 1.50 5.21 -6.87
CA LEU A 220 1.06 3.99 -6.19
C LEU A 220 2.10 2.87 -6.23
N ARG A 221 3.08 2.92 -7.13
CA ARG A 221 4.13 1.89 -7.32
C ARG A 221 4.90 1.55 -6.05
N ALA A 222 5.12 2.51 -5.16
CA ALA A 222 5.80 2.24 -3.89
C ALA A 222 4.97 1.32 -2.99
N ILE A 223 3.65 1.54 -2.94
CA ILE A 223 2.71 0.71 -2.19
C ILE A 223 2.61 -0.69 -2.82
N LEU A 224 2.46 -0.78 -4.15
CA LEU A 224 2.42 -2.06 -4.85
C LEU A 224 3.71 -2.86 -4.65
N LEU A 225 4.86 -2.20 -4.66
CA LEU A 225 6.15 -2.84 -4.44
C LEU A 225 6.27 -3.38 -3.02
N ALA A 226 5.88 -2.60 -2.02
CA ALA A 226 5.87 -3.02 -0.63
C ALA A 226 4.92 -4.22 -0.40
N ASP A 227 3.73 -4.19 -1.00
CA ASP A 227 2.75 -5.28 -0.90
C ASP A 227 3.25 -6.56 -1.61
N LEU A 228 3.88 -6.46 -2.79
CA LEU A 228 4.50 -7.59 -3.48
C LEU A 228 5.57 -8.29 -2.62
N TYR A 229 6.47 -7.54 -1.99
CA TYR A 229 7.47 -8.11 -1.08
C TYR A 229 6.82 -8.73 0.14
N SER A 230 5.83 -8.09 0.72
CA SER A 230 5.07 -8.58 1.87
C SER A 230 4.36 -9.91 1.58
N VAL A 231 3.71 -10.02 0.41
CA VAL A 231 3.06 -11.28 -0.03
C VAL A 231 4.08 -12.38 -0.27
N ALA A 232 5.20 -12.07 -0.92
CA ALA A 232 6.25 -13.04 -1.20
C ALA A 232 6.90 -13.56 0.09
N GLU A 233 7.16 -12.69 1.06
CA GLU A 233 7.64 -13.06 2.39
C GLU A 233 6.65 -14.01 3.08
N GLY A 234 5.37 -13.65 3.12
CA GLY A 234 4.32 -14.48 3.71
C GLY A 234 4.19 -15.87 3.06
N GLN A 235 4.42 -15.96 1.76
CA GLN A 235 4.39 -17.21 1.00
C GLN A 235 5.73 -17.96 0.98
N ARG A 236 6.79 -17.40 1.55
CA ARG A 236 8.18 -17.90 1.47
C ARG A 236 8.66 -18.07 0.03
N GLN A 237 8.19 -17.22 -0.85
CA GLN A 237 8.55 -17.20 -2.26
C GLN A 237 9.48 -16.03 -2.55
N LYS A 238 10.24 -16.15 -3.64
CA LYS A 238 11.01 -15.00 -4.14
C LYS A 238 10.09 -14.14 -5.00
N VAL A 239 10.22 -12.84 -4.84
CA VAL A 239 9.54 -11.87 -5.70
C VAL A 239 10.10 -12.00 -7.12
N ASP A 240 9.23 -11.90 -8.14
CA ASP A 240 9.68 -11.85 -9.53
C ASP A 240 10.47 -10.55 -9.79
N PRO A 241 11.79 -10.64 -10.11
CA PRO A 241 12.61 -9.46 -10.32
C PRO A 241 12.17 -8.61 -11.52
N THR A 242 11.63 -9.23 -12.57
CA THR A 242 11.15 -8.52 -13.76
C THR A 242 9.93 -7.70 -13.43
N LEU A 243 8.98 -8.29 -12.71
CA LEU A 243 7.77 -7.60 -12.28
C LEU A 243 8.10 -6.43 -11.35
N THR A 244 8.93 -6.65 -10.33
CA THR A 244 9.29 -5.58 -9.37
C THR A 244 10.07 -4.44 -10.00
N GLN A 245 10.97 -4.72 -10.95
CA GLN A 245 11.66 -3.68 -11.72
C GLN A 245 10.69 -2.87 -12.57
N GLY A 246 9.75 -3.53 -13.24
CA GLY A 246 8.72 -2.87 -14.04
C GLY A 246 7.83 -1.97 -13.17
N VAL A 247 7.34 -2.50 -12.04
CA VAL A 247 6.53 -1.72 -11.08
C VAL A 247 7.32 -0.50 -10.57
N ALA A 248 8.57 -0.69 -10.13
CA ALA A 248 9.40 0.40 -9.63
C ALA A 248 9.60 1.53 -10.65
N ARG A 249 9.67 1.20 -11.95
CA ARG A 249 9.78 2.17 -13.05
C ARG A 249 8.46 2.86 -13.41
N GLY A 250 7.34 2.43 -12.83
CA GLY A 250 6.02 2.93 -13.22
C GLY A 250 5.53 2.37 -14.56
N ASP A 251 6.07 1.21 -15.01
CA ASP A 251 5.61 0.56 -16.23
C ASP A 251 4.14 0.16 -16.08
N THR A 252 3.31 0.63 -17.01
CA THR A 252 1.86 0.46 -16.92
C THR A 252 1.46 -1.02 -16.90
N GLN A 253 2.08 -1.86 -17.74
CA GLN A 253 1.73 -3.28 -17.81
C GLN A 253 2.16 -4.04 -16.56
N SER A 254 3.35 -3.75 -16.05
CA SER A 254 3.84 -4.33 -14.79
C SER A 254 2.97 -3.90 -13.61
N GLY A 255 2.56 -2.64 -13.58
CA GLY A 255 1.62 -2.14 -12.56
C GLY A 255 0.26 -2.81 -12.61
N VAL A 256 -0.32 -3.00 -13.80
CA VAL A 256 -1.57 -3.77 -13.99
C VAL A 256 -1.41 -5.21 -13.51
N THR A 257 -0.32 -5.87 -13.91
CA THR A 257 -0.04 -7.25 -13.51
C THR A 257 0.12 -7.37 -12.00
N ALA A 258 0.88 -6.47 -11.37
CA ALA A 258 1.05 -6.45 -9.92
C ALA A 258 -0.27 -6.21 -9.20
N TYR A 259 -1.05 -5.23 -9.64
CA TYR A 259 -2.33 -4.88 -9.05
C TYR A 259 -3.31 -6.07 -9.06
N HIS A 260 -3.42 -6.78 -10.20
CA HIS A 260 -4.24 -7.98 -10.30
C HIS A 260 -3.71 -9.13 -9.43
N LEU A 261 -2.38 -9.33 -9.40
CA LEU A 261 -1.77 -10.36 -8.56
C LEU A 261 -2.04 -10.13 -7.08
N LEU A 262 -2.06 -8.88 -6.64
CA LEU A 262 -2.36 -8.48 -5.28
C LEU A 262 -3.86 -8.48 -4.94
N GLY A 263 -4.73 -8.79 -5.88
CA GLY A 263 -6.19 -8.87 -5.72
C GLY A 263 -6.92 -7.56 -5.93
N ASP A 264 -6.39 -6.71 -6.80
CA ASP A 264 -6.95 -5.41 -7.18
C ASP A 264 -7.18 -4.47 -5.98
N ALA A 265 -8.10 -3.52 -6.11
CA ALA A 265 -8.44 -2.58 -5.05
C ALA A 265 -8.79 -3.25 -3.70
N PRO A 266 -9.55 -4.36 -3.64
CA PRO A 266 -9.82 -5.04 -2.36
C PRO A 266 -8.58 -5.62 -1.70
N GLY A 267 -7.66 -6.21 -2.48
CA GLY A 267 -6.44 -6.83 -1.94
C GLY A 267 -5.46 -5.79 -1.43
N VAL A 268 -5.10 -4.81 -2.26
CA VAL A 268 -4.21 -3.70 -1.86
C VAL A 268 -4.84 -2.86 -0.73
N GLY A 269 -6.17 -2.64 -0.77
CA GLY A 269 -6.89 -1.96 0.31
C GLY A 269 -6.78 -2.70 1.65
N LYS A 270 -6.87 -4.04 1.63
CA LYS A 270 -6.64 -4.87 2.81
C LYS A 270 -5.21 -4.73 3.34
N TYR A 271 -4.21 -4.71 2.45
CA TYR A 271 -2.82 -4.47 2.83
C TYR A 271 -2.67 -3.13 3.54
N LEU A 272 -3.19 -2.04 2.97
CA LEU A 272 -3.14 -0.71 3.56
C LEU A 272 -3.83 -0.67 4.93
N THR A 273 -5.05 -1.19 5.04
CA THR A 273 -5.80 -1.24 6.30
C THR A 273 -5.05 -2.05 7.37
N ASN A 274 -4.46 -3.17 7.00
CA ASN A 274 -3.67 -4.00 7.93
C ASN A 274 -2.43 -3.28 8.45
N ASN A 275 -1.91 -2.34 7.67
CA ASN A 275 -0.75 -1.52 8.02
C ASN A 275 -1.12 -0.10 8.48
N LEU A 276 -2.37 0.15 8.88
CA LEU A 276 -2.85 1.42 9.42
C LEU A 276 -2.71 2.62 8.46
N VAL A 277 -2.55 2.39 7.19
CA VAL A 277 -2.50 3.46 6.19
C VAL A 277 -3.92 3.76 5.72
N ASP A 278 -4.50 4.81 6.27
CA ASP A 278 -5.83 5.30 5.90
C ASP A 278 -5.74 6.48 4.92
N GLY A 279 -6.80 6.68 4.12
CA GLY A 279 -6.86 7.84 3.20
C GLY A 279 -6.25 7.60 1.83
N VAL A 280 -5.97 6.35 1.47
CA VAL A 280 -5.69 5.92 0.09
C VAL A 280 -6.96 5.33 -0.51
N GLN A 281 -7.43 5.90 -1.61
CA GLN A 281 -8.60 5.46 -2.37
C GLN A 281 -8.14 4.74 -3.63
N LEU A 282 -8.49 3.47 -3.75
CA LEU A 282 -8.07 2.61 -4.85
C LEU A 282 -9.19 2.49 -5.89
N ALA A 283 -8.84 2.63 -7.17
CA ALA A 283 -9.79 2.45 -8.26
C ALA A 283 -9.84 0.99 -8.71
N SER A 284 -11.06 0.45 -8.90
CA SER A 284 -11.25 -0.92 -9.36
C SER A 284 -10.67 -1.11 -10.76
N GLY A 285 -9.79 -2.10 -10.94
CA GLY A 285 -9.18 -2.46 -12.21
C GLY A 285 -8.23 -1.41 -12.82
N ASN A 286 -7.95 -0.31 -12.10
CA ASN A 286 -7.09 0.76 -12.61
C ASN A 286 -6.17 1.31 -11.52
N TRP A 287 -4.98 0.76 -11.40
CA TRP A 287 -4.01 1.18 -10.41
C TRP A 287 -3.57 2.66 -10.53
N LEU A 288 -3.57 3.21 -11.75
CA LEU A 288 -3.25 4.63 -12.01
C LEU A 288 -4.34 5.60 -11.54
N GLY A 289 -5.56 5.09 -11.30
CA GLY A 289 -6.68 5.88 -10.80
C GLY A 289 -6.69 6.08 -9.29
N ALA A 290 -5.69 5.60 -8.58
CA ALA A 290 -5.59 5.76 -7.14
C ALA A 290 -5.46 7.22 -6.72
N GLN A 291 -6.06 7.56 -5.57
CA GLN A 291 -5.94 8.86 -4.92
C GLN A 291 -5.46 8.66 -3.48
N ALA A 292 -4.75 9.64 -2.95
CA ALA A 292 -4.33 9.64 -1.55
C ALA A 292 -4.41 11.03 -0.95
N SER A 293 -4.39 11.13 0.38
CA SER A 293 -4.06 12.35 1.10
C SER A 293 -2.57 12.41 1.42
N ALA A 294 -2.03 13.60 1.66
CA ALA A 294 -0.64 13.74 2.09
C ALA A 294 -0.42 13.00 3.43
N ALA A 295 -1.38 13.06 4.32
CA ALA A 295 -1.35 12.35 5.59
C ALA A 295 -1.17 10.84 5.43
N ALA A 296 -1.94 10.21 4.52
CA ALA A 296 -1.83 8.78 4.24
C ALA A 296 -0.44 8.38 3.71
N LEU A 297 0.12 9.20 2.83
CA LEU A 297 1.46 8.92 2.28
C LEU A 297 2.57 9.13 3.32
N ILE A 298 2.44 10.09 4.23
CA ILE A 298 3.35 10.24 5.37
C ILE A 298 3.34 8.96 6.22
N GLU A 299 2.16 8.44 6.57
CA GLU A 299 2.02 7.20 7.34
C GLU A 299 2.68 6.03 6.60
N PHE A 300 2.36 5.86 5.31
CA PHE A 300 2.96 4.80 4.51
C PHE A 300 4.49 4.89 4.46
N TYR A 301 5.06 6.05 4.13
CA TYR A 301 6.52 6.17 3.98
C TYR A 301 7.25 6.13 5.32
N ALA A 302 6.64 6.57 6.41
CA ALA A 302 7.22 6.43 7.74
C ALA A 302 7.38 4.95 8.13
N GLU A 303 6.39 4.12 7.85
CA GLU A 303 6.45 2.67 8.07
C GLU A 303 7.34 1.97 7.03
N PHE A 304 7.26 2.36 5.76
CA PHE A 304 8.09 1.81 4.70
C PHE A 304 9.59 2.02 4.94
N ASP A 305 9.99 3.18 5.45
CA ASP A 305 11.39 3.49 5.76
C ASP A 305 11.84 3.03 7.15
N ASN A 306 11.04 2.21 7.86
CA ASN A 306 11.30 1.74 9.23
C ASN A 306 11.56 2.89 10.23
N LEU A 307 10.90 4.02 10.03
CA LEU A 307 11.00 5.18 10.89
C LEU A 307 9.93 5.16 12.01
N THR A 308 9.13 4.11 12.02
CA THR A 308 8.12 3.82 13.05
C THR A 308 8.40 2.44 13.67
N PRO A 309 7.78 2.12 14.81
CA PRO A 309 7.88 0.79 15.42
C PRO A 309 7.25 -0.34 14.59
N HIS A 310 6.57 -0.02 13.48
CA HIS A 310 5.82 -0.97 12.65
C HIS A 310 6.36 -1.02 11.23
N PRO A 311 7.47 -1.72 10.99
CA PRO A 311 8.02 -1.83 9.65
C PRO A 311 7.04 -2.58 8.73
N LEU A 312 6.84 -2.07 7.51
CA LEU A 312 6.06 -2.75 6.47
C LEU A 312 6.77 -3.98 5.93
N LEU A 313 8.10 -3.95 5.92
CA LEU A 313 8.97 -4.97 5.34
C LEU A 313 10.09 -5.33 6.33
N ASN A 314 10.59 -6.56 6.21
CA ASN A 314 11.86 -6.89 6.84
C ASN A 314 13.01 -6.10 6.20
N GLN A 315 14.16 -6.01 6.88
CA GLN A 315 15.29 -5.17 6.46
C GLN A 315 15.85 -5.55 5.07
N THR A 316 15.82 -6.83 4.71
CA THR A 316 16.33 -7.31 3.42
C THR A 316 15.42 -6.85 2.28
N ASP A 317 14.12 -7.05 2.40
CA ASP A 317 13.12 -6.68 1.40
C ASP A 317 12.98 -5.17 1.29
N LEU A 318 13.04 -4.45 2.42
CA LEU A 318 13.11 -3.00 2.43
C LEU A 318 14.30 -2.48 1.61
N THR A 319 15.49 -3.04 1.87
CA THR A 319 16.71 -2.63 1.13
C THR A 319 16.56 -2.88 -0.37
N ALA A 320 16.00 -4.04 -0.75
CA ALA A 320 15.76 -4.38 -2.15
C ALA A 320 14.72 -3.44 -2.80
N ALA A 321 13.58 -3.21 -2.15
CA ALA A 321 12.54 -2.32 -2.63
C ALA A 321 13.05 -0.87 -2.79
N LYS A 322 13.77 -0.37 -1.80
CA LYS A 322 14.39 0.97 -1.85
C LYS A 322 15.39 1.09 -3.00
N ALA A 323 16.26 0.10 -3.20
CA ALA A 323 17.23 0.12 -4.29
C ALA A 323 16.55 0.22 -5.66
N LEU A 324 15.44 -0.50 -5.86
CA LEU A 324 14.64 -0.43 -7.09
C LEU A 324 14.02 0.97 -7.28
N LEU A 325 13.40 1.51 -6.25
CA LEU A 325 12.78 2.85 -6.31
C LEU A 325 13.82 3.95 -6.51
N VAL A 326 14.97 3.90 -5.83
CA VAL A 326 16.08 4.84 -6.03
C VAL A 326 16.54 4.82 -7.47
N SER A 327 16.83 3.63 -8.01
CA SER A 327 17.29 3.47 -9.40
C SER A 327 16.25 4.01 -10.39
N ALA A 328 14.98 3.71 -10.18
CA ALA A 328 13.90 4.10 -11.08
C ALA A 328 13.59 5.61 -11.04
N ASN A 329 13.78 6.26 -9.90
CA ASN A 329 13.43 7.67 -9.69
C ASN A 329 14.64 8.62 -9.69
N ALA A 330 15.86 8.14 -9.86
CA ALA A 330 17.09 8.92 -9.71
C ALA A 330 17.05 10.24 -10.49
N SER A 331 16.63 10.21 -11.75
CA SER A 331 16.56 11.40 -12.60
C SER A 331 15.52 12.40 -12.13
N ALA A 332 14.32 11.93 -11.76
CA ALA A 332 13.23 12.80 -11.31
C ALA A 332 13.53 13.39 -9.91
N ALA A 333 14.03 12.57 -9.00
CA ALA A 333 14.43 13.02 -7.67
C ALA A 333 15.56 14.06 -7.72
N ALA A 334 16.56 13.87 -8.58
CA ALA A 334 17.67 14.83 -8.75
C ALA A 334 17.23 16.20 -9.29
N GLN A 335 16.07 16.29 -9.90
CA GLN A 335 15.50 17.57 -10.33
C GLN A 335 14.88 18.34 -9.17
N LEU A 336 14.51 17.67 -8.09
CA LEU A 336 13.90 18.27 -6.90
C LEU A 336 14.90 18.48 -5.77
N VAL A 337 15.75 17.49 -5.54
CA VAL A 337 16.63 17.40 -4.36
C VAL A 337 18.05 17.04 -4.78
N SER A 338 19.04 17.69 -4.20
CA SER A 338 20.43 17.29 -4.42
C SER A 338 20.70 15.89 -3.83
N PRO A 339 21.62 15.09 -4.43
CA PRO A 339 21.97 13.78 -3.90
C PRO A 339 22.44 13.82 -2.43
N SER A 340 23.13 14.87 -2.02
CA SER A 340 23.58 15.06 -0.62
C SER A 340 22.42 15.27 0.36
N ALA A 341 21.39 16.00 -0.06
CA ALA A 341 20.19 16.22 0.75
C ALA A 341 19.24 15.01 0.75
N LEU A 342 19.22 14.22 -0.35
CA LEU A 342 18.49 12.96 -0.41
C LEU A 342 19.10 11.93 0.57
N GLY A 343 20.44 11.90 0.68
CA GLY A 343 21.14 10.95 1.55
C GLY A 343 20.92 9.49 1.11
N GLY A 344 20.42 8.67 1.97
CA GLY A 344 19.98 7.28 1.66
C GLY A 344 18.48 7.16 1.44
N GLY A 345 17.75 8.27 1.38
CA GLY A 345 16.30 8.30 1.22
C GLY A 345 15.83 8.01 -0.20
N VAL A 346 14.54 7.88 -0.36
CA VAL A 346 13.86 7.65 -1.64
C VAL A 346 12.77 8.69 -1.81
N ILE A 347 12.77 9.38 -2.96
CA ILE A 347 11.64 10.22 -3.37
C ILE A 347 11.04 9.61 -4.65
N VAL A 348 9.77 9.27 -4.59
CA VAL A 348 8.98 8.81 -5.73
C VAL A 348 8.24 10.00 -6.30
N VAL A 349 8.44 10.26 -7.59
CA VAL A 349 7.83 11.37 -8.32
C VAL A 349 6.82 10.83 -9.32
N SER A 350 5.64 11.39 -9.33
CA SER A 350 4.57 11.08 -10.29
C SER A 350 3.98 12.37 -10.83
N THR A 351 3.80 12.44 -12.13
CA THR A 351 3.27 13.63 -12.82
C THR A 351 2.11 13.23 -13.73
N GLY A 352 1.08 14.03 -13.78
CA GLY A 352 -0.05 13.79 -14.66
C GLY A 352 -0.84 15.05 -14.99
N HIS A 353 -1.89 14.88 -15.78
CA HIS A 353 -2.79 15.94 -16.21
C HIS A 353 -4.24 15.55 -15.94
N SER A 354 -5.01 16.48 -15.42
CA SER A 354 -6.44 16.35 -15.15
C SER A 354 -7.19 17.53 -15.74
N PRO A 355 -8.53 17.53 -15.77
CA PRO A 355 -9.31 18.68 -16.25
C PRO A 355 -9.00 20.01 -15.52
N GLY A 356 -8.47 19.93 -14.28
CA GLY A 356 -8.06 21.10 -13.49
C GLY A 356 -6.64 21.60 -13.77
N GLY A 357 -5.88 20.96 -14.65
CA GLY A 357 -4.49 21.29 -14.96
C GLY A 357 -3.50 20.17 -14.68
N TRP A 358 -2.22 20.49 -14.71
CA TRP A 358 -1.14 19.57 -14.39
C TRP A 358 -1.02 19.39 -12.87
N TRP A 359 -0.65 18.18 -12.48
CA TRP A 359 -0.31 17.86 -11.11
C TRP A 359 1.02 17.09 -11.05
N GLU A 360 1.74 17.26 -9.96
CA GLU A 360 2.93 16.48 -9.64
C GLU A 360 2.95 16.18 -8.15
N VAL A 361 3.25 14.93 -7.83
CA VAL A 361 3.39 14.41 -6.46
C VAL A 361 4.82 13.95 -6.28
N ALA A 362 5.47 14.40 -5.23
CA ALA A 362 6.76 13.89 -4.80
C ALA A 362 6.65 13.47 -3.34
N SER A 363 6.85 12.18 -3.08
CA SER A 363 6.64 11.59 -1.75
C SER A 363 7.73 10.58 -1.41
N GLY A 364 8.11 10.52 -0.13
CA GLY A 364 9.14 9.60 0.33
C GLY A 364 9.90 10.10 1.53
N ALA A 365 11.14 9.65 1.70
CA ALA A 365 12.00 10.05 2.81
C ALA A 365 13.29 10.73 2.34
N LEU A 366 13.73 11.70 3.12
CA LEU A 366 15.06 12.32 3.06
C LEU A 366 15.87 11.81 4.26
N ALA A 367 17.12 11.47 4.05
CA ALA A 367 18.02 10.99 5.11
C ALA A 367 19.43 11.59 4.93
N PRO A 368 19.58 12.93 4.97
CA PRO A 368 20.86 13.60 4.79
C PRO A 368 21.85 13.19 5.88
N SER A 369 23.11 13.00 5.53
CA SER A 369 24.16 12.55 6.48
C SER A 369 24.47 13.54 7.59
N ASN A 370 24.16 14.81 7.38
CA ASN A 370 24.42 15.93 8.29
C ASN A 370 23.15 16.68 8.72
N GLY A 371 22.01 16.03 8.67
CA GLY A 371 20.73 16.66 9.01
C GLY A 371 19.71 15.67 9.57
N ALA A 372 18.51 16.18 9.84
CA ALA A 372 17.41 15.38 10.33
C ALA A 372 16.79 14.54 9.22
N ALA A 373 16.55 13.24 9.46
CA ALA A 373 15.70 12.42 8.59
C ALA A 373 14.28 12.96 8.61
N ALA A 374 13.64 12.99 7.44
CA ALA A 374 12.27 13.46 7.30
C ALA A 374 11.50 12.64 6.28
N VAL A 375 10.25 12.31 6.57
CA VAL A 375 9.28 11.83 5.59
C VAL A 375 8.57 13.04 5.00
N VAL A 376 8.46 13.09 3.70
CA VAL A 376 7.99 14.28 2.98
C VAL A 376 6.97 13.90 1.93
N VAL A 377 5.88 14.62 1.91
CA VAL A 377 4.90 14.60 0.80
C VAL A 377 4.69 16.02 0.34
N ALA A 378 4.90 16.26 -0.95
CA ALA A 378 4.67 17.53 -1.59
C ALA A 378 3.86 17.32 -2.88
N VAL A 379 2.83 18.11 -3.06
CA VAL A 379 1.91 18.01 -4.19
C VAL A 379 1.67 19.40 -4.78
N ALA A 380 1.90 19.52 -6.08
CA ALA A 380 1.45 20.65 -6.89
C ALA A 380 0.18 20.25 -7.64
N LEU A 381 -0.84 21.09 -7.66
CA LEU A 381 -2.14 20.82 -8.28
C LEU A 381 -2.59 21.99 -9.15
N GLY A 382 -3.26 21.68 -10.28
CA GLY A 382 -3.90 22.70 -11.11
C GLY A 382 -2.93 23.66 -11.82
N GLU A 383 -1.68 23.23 -11.99
CA GLU A 383 -0.65 24.03 -12.61
C GLU A 383 -0.85 24.14 -14.13
N PRO A 384 -0.42 25.26 -14.77
CA PRO A 384 -0.61 25.47 -16.20
C PRO A 384 0.27 24.52 -17.05
N SER A 385 1.31 23.94 -16.49
CA SER A 385 2.20 23.00 -17.16
C SER A 385 2.90 22.08 -16.17
N ALA A 386 3.39 20.93 -16.64
CA ALA A 386 4.24 20.03 -15.86
C ALA A 386 5.49 20.75 -15.33
N ALA A 387 6.09 21.64 -16.13
CA ALA A 387 7.25 22.42 -15.71
C ALA A 387 6.94 23.39 -14.56
N ALA A 388 5.71 23.96 -14.53
CA ALA A 388 5.28 24.81 -13.43
C ALA A 388 5.09 24.00 -12.14
N ALA A 389 4.45 22.82 -12.23
CA ALA A 389 4.29 21.91 -11.11
C ALA A 389 5.66 21.50 -10.54
N GLN A 390 6.56 21.05 -11.39
CA GLN A 390 7.92 20.67 -11.00
C GLN A 390 8.70 21.84 -10.35
N LYS A 391 8.56 23.06 -10.90
CA LYS A 391 9.21 24.24 -10.34
C LYS A 391 8.71 24.52 -8.91
N LEU A 392 7.41 24.38 -8.69
CA LEU A 392 6.81 24.57 -7.37
C LEU A 392 7.38 23.57 -6.35
N LEU A 393 7.39 22.26 -6.72
CA LEU A 393 7.96 21.22 -5.85
C LEU A 393 9.46 21.43 -5.61
N ARG A 394 10.21 21.80 -6.64
CA ARG A 394 11.65 22.11 -6.49
C ARG A 394 11.88 23.24 -5.49
N THR A 395 11.11 24.33 -5.59
CA THR A 395 11.21 25.45 -4.65
C THR A 395 10.91 25.02 -3.22
N PHE A 396 9.90 24.17 -3.03
CA PHE A 396 9.57 23.59 -1.74
C PHE A 396 10.73 22.74 -1.19
N TYR A 397 11.24 21.79 -1.96
CA TYR A 397 12.32 20.90 -1.52
C TYR A 397 13.63 21.67 -1.23
N GLN A 398 13.94 22.70 -1.99
CA GLN A 398 15.09 23.59 -1.71
C GLN A 398 14.94 24.33 -0.38
N GLY A 399 13.74 24.86 -0.10
CA GLY A 399 13.45 25.50 1.18
C GLY A 399 13.50 24.51 2.36
N LEU A 400 12.95 23.31 2.15
CA LEU A 400 12.95 22.26 3.17
C LEU A 400 14.37 21.75 3.47
N THR A 401 15.16 21.44 2.45
CA THR A 401 16.54 20.96 2.64
C THR A 401 17.41 21.99 3.36
N THR A 402 17.20 23.28 3.11
CA THR A 402 17.85 24.35 3.87
C THR A 402 17.42 24.33 5.34
N ALA A 403 16.15 24.06 5.63
CA ALA A 403 15.63 24.01 6.99
C ALA A 403 16.07 22.79 7.79
N ILE A 404 16.33 21.63 7.14
CA ILE A 404 16.68 20.37 7.81
C ILE A 404 18.18 20.14 7.94
N ILE A 405 19.02 20.86 7.19
CA ILE A 405 20.48 20.69 7.20
C ILE A 405 21.16 21.70 8.16
N VAL A 406 20.43 22.67 8.65
CA VAL A 406 20.91 23.64 9.67
C VAL A 406 20.80 23.04 11.07
#